data_40f95e0ce252c5720e0fc8e13a8a8dc8
#
_entry.id   40f95e0ce252c5720e0fc8e13a8a8dc8
#
_cell.length_a   1.000
_cell.length_b   1.000
_cell.length_c   1.000
_cell.angle_alpha   90.00
_cell.angle_beta   90.00
_cell.angle_gamma   90.00
#
_symmetry.space_group_name_H-M   'P 1'
#
loop_
_entity.id
_entity.type
_entity.pdbx_description
1 polymer ?
#
loop_
_entity_poly.entity_id
_entity_poly.type
_entity_poly.pdbx_seq_one_letter_code
_entity_poly.pdbx_strand_id
1 'polypeptide(L)'
;MKLTVFGANGLTGRLLTQLALAEDHDVVAFTRRPDAFPIEHRRLEIAAGDVRDAAAVASAIDGTDAVLSALGVPFAKVPVSVYSDGVVNIIAGMHAAGIKRLACVSSSVMSPYPEPLGGFIFEKIMQPYVVSKLGRTVYDDMRRMEAIVSGSDLAWTIVRPSGLFEAPAVSAYGVAIDHIGHRFTARIDLADCLLRQALSDTCVRSAIAVATPGAKPSMLKLIWQEGIRKKP
;
A
#
# COMPACT_ATOMS: atom_id res chain seq x y z
N MET A 1 -7.20 6.05 -18.19
CA MET A 1 -8.11 5.64 -17.11
C MET A 1 -8.12 6.72 -16.05
N LYS A 2 -9.20 6.82 -15.27
CA LYS A 2 -9.24 7.63 -14.06
C LYS A 2 -9.06 6.73 -12.83
N LEU A 3 -8.08 7.03 -11.98
CA LEU A 3 -7.66 6.19 -10.85
C LEU A 3 -7.81 6.95 -9.54
N THR A 4 -8.45 6.35 -8.52
CA THR A 4 -8.43 6.92 -7.17
C THR A 4 -7.32 6.31 -6.34
N VAL A 5 -6.46 7.15 -5.74
CA VAL A 5 -5.34 6.74 -4.90
C VAL A 5 -5.62 7.13 -3.44
N PHE A 6 -5.94 6.17 -2.59
CA PHE A 6 -6.01 6.35 -1.14
C PHE A 6 -4.61 6.27 -0.52
N GLY A 7 -4.34 7.15 0.46
CA GLY A 7 -2.99 7.27 1.01
C GLY A 7 -2.02 8.00 0.08
N ALA A 8 -2.52 8.79 -0.86
CA ALA A 8 -1.77 9.50 -1.90
C ALA A 8 -0.62 10.36 -1.34
N ASN A 9 -0.78 10.98 -0.17
CA ASN A 9 0.25 11.82 0.45
C ASN A 9 1.34 11.03 1.22
N GLY A 10 1.25 9.70 1.25
CA GLY A 10 2.30 8.81 1.76
C GLY A 10 3.47 8.69 0.77
N LEU A 11 4.64 8.14 1.22
CA LEU A 11 5.81 8.01 0.34
C LEU A 11 5.52 7.14 -0.89
N THR A 12 4.85 5.99 -0.71
CA THR A 12 4.45 5.13 -1.83
C THR A 12 3.33 5.77 -2.66
N GLY A 13 2.34 6.39 -1.99
CA GLY A 13 1.22 7.02 -2.68
C GLY A 13 1.62 8.18 -3.60
N ARG A 14 2.61 8.99 -3.20
CA ARG A 14 3.18 10.05 -4.06
C ARG A 14 3.85 9.49 -5.30
N LEU A 15 4.66 8.45 -5.14
CA LEU A 15 5.31 7.75 -6.27
C LEU A 15 4.27 7.13 -7.20
N LEU A 16 3.26 6.48 -6.65
CA LEU A 16 2.15 5.91 -7.41
C LEU A 16 1.39 6.97 -8.22
N THR A 17 1.08 8.11 -7.57
CA THR A 17 0.43 9.25 -8.24
C THR A 17 1.29 9.77 -9.38
N GLN A 18 2.60 9.96 -9.16
CA GLN A 18 3.53 10.42 -10.19
C GLN A 18 3.64 9.46 -11.37
N LEU A 19 3.76 8.15 -11.10
CA LEU A 19 3.82 7.13 -12.16
C LEU A 19 2.52 7.09 -12.98
N ALA A 20 1.36 7.13 -12.33
CA ALA A 20 0.08 7.14 -13.03
C ALA A 20 -0.09 8.39 -13.92
N LEU A 21 0.29 9.56 -13.42
CA LEU A 21 0.25 10.81 -14.19
C LEU A 21 1.23 10.79 -15.38
N ALA A 22 2.44 10.22 -15.19
CA ALA A 22 3.45 10.08 -16.24
C ALA A 22 3.00 9.13 -17.37
N GLU A 23 2.07 8.23 -17.10
CA GLU A 23 1.43 7.33 -18.09
C GLU A 23 0.09 7.86 -18.59
N ASP A 24 -0.14 9.17 -18.48
CA ASP A 24 -1.33 9.86 -18.98
C ASP A 24 -2.66 9.40 -18.36
N HIS A 25 -2.66 8.85 -17.15
CA HIS A 25 -3.87 8.58 -16.39
C HIS A 25 -4.39 9.84 -15.68
N ASP A 26 -5.70 9.94 -15.50
CA ASP A 26 -6.30 10.92 -14.61
C ASP A 26 -6.28 10.34 -13.19
N VAL A 27 -5.90 11.15 -12.20
CA VAL A 27 -5.71 10.67 -10.82
C VAL A 27 -6.51 11.52 -9.84
N VAL A 28 -7.28 10.86 -8.98
CA VAL A 28 -7.88 11.45 -7.77
C VAL A 28 -6.99 11.07 -6.59
N ALA A 29 -6.25 12.04 -6.05
CA ALA A 29 -5.39 11.86 -4.89
C ALA A 29 -6.17 12.13 -3.60
N PHE A 30 -6.59 11.07 -2.90
CA PHE A 30 -7.33 11.19 -1.65
C PHE A 30 -6.39 11.39 -0.45
N THR A 31 -6.54 12.50 0.27
CA THR A 31 -5.66 12.88 1.37
C THR A 31 -6.37 13.68 2.46
N ARG A 32 -5.94 13.49 3.73
CA ARG A 32 -6.39 14.30 4.88
C ARG A 32 -5.79 15.71 4.89
N ARG A 33 -4.75 15.97 4.11
CA ARG A 33 -4.02 17.23 4.09
C ARG A 33 -3.81 17.68 2.64
N PRO A 34 -4.85 18.20 1.98
CA PRO A 34 -4.78 18.62 0.59
C PRO A 34 -3.72 19.71 0.37
N ASP A 35 -3.65 20.71 1.27
CA ASP A 35 -2.70 21.84 1.16
C ASP A 35 -1.23 21.40 1.29
N ALA A 36 -0.96 20.23 1.86
CA ALA A 36 0.38 19.67 1.99
C ALA A 36 0.70 18.61 0.90
N PHE A 37 -0.12 18.51 -0.14
CA PHE A 37 0.12 17.58 -1.24
C PHE A 37 1.07 18.25 -2.26
N PRO A 38 2.25 17.66 -2.54
CA PRO A 38 3.31 18.39 -3.25
C PRO A 38 3.29 18.23 -4.78
N ILE A 39 2.29 17.55 -5.34
CA ILE A 39 2.23 17.27 -6.78
C ILE A 39 1.17 18.18 -7.40
N GLU A 40 1.55 18.84 -8.49
CA GLU A 40 0.65 19.65 -9.31
C GLU A 40 0.67 19.09 -10.73
N HIS A 41 -0.52 18.80 -11.29
CA HIS A 41 -0.64 18.30 -12.65
C HIS A 41 -2.06 18.55 -13.19
N ARG A 42 -2.19 18.77 -14.51
CA ARG A 42 -3.50 19.03 -15.17
C ARG A 42 -4.49 17.88 -15.08
N ARG A 43 -4.01 16.65 -14.91
CA ARG A 43 -4.79 15.40 -14.77
C ARG A 43 -4.90 14.93 -13.31
N LEU A 44 -4.58 15.80 -12.36
CA LEU A 44 -4.63 15.50 -10.94
C LEU A 44 -5.77 16.28 -10.29
N GLU A 45 -6.65 15.56 -9.64
CA GLU A 45 -7.64 16.07 -8.70
C GLU A 45 -7.22 15.73 -7.28
N ILE A 46 -7.31 16.68 -6.35
CA ILE A 46 -7.00 16.43 -4.94
C ILE A 46 -8.32 16.39 -4.17
N ALA A 47 -8.67 15.21 -3.66
CA ALA A 47 -9.85 14.99 -2.84
C ALA A 47 -9.47 14.99 -1.35
N ALA A 48 -10.04 15.94 -0.59
CA ALA A 48 -9.82 16.05 0.85
C ALA A 48 -10.74 15.11 1.62
N GLY A 49 -10.19 14.31 2.57
CA GLY A 49 -11.00 13.47 3.43
C GLY A 49 -10.19 12.50 4.28
N ASP A 50 -10.85 11.91 5.27
CA ASP A 50 -10.35 10.74 6.01
C ASP A 50 -10.99 9.48 5.41
N VAL A 51 -10.21 8.42 5.24
CA VAL A 51 -10.71 7.15 4.68
C VAL A 51 -11.80 6.49 5.54
N ARG A 52 -11.94 6.92 6.79
CA ARG A 52 -13.02 6.49 7.69
C ARG A 52 -14.33 7.27 7.48
N ASP A 53 -14.31 8.31 6.66
CA ASP A 53 -15.52 9.03 6.25
C ASP A 53 -16.07 8.42 4.96
N ALA A 54 -17.16 7.66 5.08
CA ALA A 54 -17.78 6.95 3.97
C ALA A 54 -18.25 7.87 2.84
N ALA A 55 -18.75 9.07 3.17
CA ALA A 55 -19.24 10.03 2.18
C ALA A 55 -18.08 10.62 1.37
N ALA A 56 -16.99 11.03 2.05
CA ALA A 56 -15.79 11.54 1.38
C ALA A 56 -15.15 10.47 0.49
N VAL A 57 -15.10 9.20 0.95
CA VAL A 57 -14.59 8.06 0.18
C VAL A 57 -15.44 7.81 -1.05
N ALA A 58 -16.77 7.75 -0.92
CA ALA A 58 -17.67 7.53 -2.04
C ALA A 58 -17.55 8.63 -3.11
N SER A 59 -17.49 9.90 -2.67
CA SER A 59 -17.27 11.03 -3.57
C SER A 59 -15.95 10.96 -4.35
N ALA A 60 -14.86 10.51 -3.69
CA ALA A 60 -13.56 10.40 -4.34
C ALA A 60 -13.48 9.22 -5.34
N ILE A 61 -14.32 8.21 -5.19
CA ILE A 61 -14.37 7.03 -6.07
C ILE A 61 -15.27 7.28 -7.28
N ASP A 62 -16.22 8.18 -7.18
CA ASP A 62 -17.23 8.40 -8.24
C ASP A 62 -16.57 8.75 -9.58
N GLY A 63 -17.02 8.07 -10.64
CA GLY A 63 -16.52 8.24 -11.99
C GLY A 63 -15.06 7.79 -12.22
N THR A 64 -14.49 6.95 -11.32
CA THR A 64 -13.17 6.33 -11.53
C THR A 64 -13.28 4.92 -12.11
N ASP A 65 -12.21 4.43 -12.75
CA ASP A 65 -12.16 3.10 -13.36
C ASP A 65 -11.60 2.04 -12.39
N ALA A 66 -10.68 2.44 -11.49
CA ALA A 66 -10.06 1.56 -10.52
C ALA A 66 -9.63 2.31 -9.25
N VAL A 67 -9.50 1.57 -8.16
CA VAL A 67 -9.08 2.08 -6.86
C VAL A 67 -7.76 1.46 -6.44
N LEU A 68 -6.84 2.32 -6.02
CA LEU A 68 -5.51 1.98 -5.52
C LEU A 68 -5.38 2.43 -4.06
N SER A 69 -5.07 1.51 -3.15
CA SER A 69 -4.89 1.84 -1.74
C SER A 69 -3.44 1.63 -1.31
N ALA A 70 -2.73 2.75 -1.13
CA ALA A 70 -1.39 2.83 -0.54
C ALA A 70 -1.46 3.38 0.91
N LEU A 71 -2.52 3.04 1.63
CA LEU A 71 -2.67 3.43 3.03
C LEU A 71 -1.49 2.93 3.87
N GLY A 72 -1.04 3.77 4.79
CA GLY A 72 0.03 3.46 5.70
C GLY A 72 -0.06 4.31 6.95
N VAL A 73 0.17 3.70 8.11
CA VAL A 73 0.25 4.40 9.39
C VAL A 73 1.57 4.07 10.09
N PRO A 74 2.13 5.00 10.88
CA PRO A 74 3.25 4.69 11.76
C PRO A 74 2.89 3.61 12.77
N PHE A 75 3.89 2.85 13.22
CA PHE A 75 3.69 1.95 14.35
C PHE A 75 3.24 2.73 15.59
N ALA A 76 2.16 2.27 16.20
CA ALA A 76 1.54 2.90 17.36
C ALA A 76 1.21 1.85 18.43
N LYS A 77 1.21 2.28 19.70
CA LYS A 77 0.77 1.43 20.81
C LYS A 77 -0.74 1.37 20.95
N VAL A 78 -1.42 2.37 20.40
CA VAL A 78 -2.89 2.43 20.40
C VAL A 78 -3.46 1.52 19.31
N PRO A 79 -4.67 1.00 19.46
CA PRO A 79 -5.34 0.23 18.42
C PRO A 79 -5.41 1.00 17.09
N VAL A 80 -5.14 0.32 16.00
CA VAL A 80 -5.24 0.84 14.63
C VAL A 80 -6.44 0.20 13.95
N SER A 81 -7.22 1.01 13.23
CA SER A 81 -8.37 0.56 12.44
C SER A 81 -8.43 1.20 11.03
N VAL A 82 -7.41 2.00 10.69
CA VAL A 82 -7.41 2.76 9.43
C VAL A 82 -7.47 1.86 8.19
N TYR A 83 -6.85 0.70 8.24
CA TYR A 83 -6.84 -0.25 7.12
C TYR A 83 -8.19 -0.95 6.99
N SER A 84 -8.70 -1.52 8.08
CA SER A 84 -9.96 -2.26 8.08
C SER A 84 -11.17 -1.34 7.89
N ASP A 85 -11.28 -0.23 8.63
CA ASP A 85 -12.38 0.73 8.47
C ASP A 85 -12.32 1.39 7.08
N GLY A 86 -11.11 1.76 6.64
CA GLY A 86 -10.91 2.37 5.33
C GLY A 86 -11.34 1.46 4.19
N VAL A 87 -10.96 0.17 4.23
CA VAL A 87 -11.32 -0.75 3.16
C VAL A 87 -12.81 -1.06 3.12
N VAL A 88 -13.50 -1.07 4.27
CA VAL A 88 -14.97 -1.19 4.32
C VAL A 88 -15.63 -0.05 3.53
N ASN A 89 -15.22 1.19 3.79
CA ASN A 89 -15.75 2.36 3.09
C ASN A 89 -15.38 2.35 1.59
N ILE A 90 -14.15 1.95 1.25
CA ILE A 90 -13.70 1.82 -0.14
C ILE A 90 -14.56 0.80 -0.89
N ILE A 91 -14.76 -0.40 -0.34
CA ILE A 91 -15.58 -1.44 -0.96
C ILE A 91 -17.03 -0.97 -1.13
N ALA A 92 -17.61 -0.33 -0.11
CA ALA A 92 -18.96 0.22 -0.19
C ALA A 92 -19.08 1.29 -1.28
N GLY A 93 -18.13 2.23 -1.36
CA GLY A 93 -18.09 3.25 -2.40
C GLY A 93 -17.90 2.65 -3.80
N MET A 94 -17.03 1.66 -3.96
CA MET A 94 -16.83 0.94 -5.22
C MET A 94 -18.10 0.21 -5.68
N HIS A 95 -18.80 -0.45 -4.77
CA HIS A 95 -20.08 -1.09 -5.09
C HIS A 95 -21.12 -0.07 -5.54
N ALA A 96 -21.25 1.05 -4.83
CA ALA A 96 -22.21 2.10 -5.20
C ALA A 96 -21.91 2.71 -6.59
N ALA A 97 -20.63 2.86 -6.95
CA ALA A 97 -20.19 3.38 -8.23
C ALA A 97 -20.06 2.30 -9.33
N GLY A 98 -20.30 1.02 -9.03
CA GLY A 98 -20.17 -0.08 -10.00
C GLY A 98 -18.73 -0.45 -10.37
N ILE A 99 -17.73 0.00 -9.59
CA ILE A 99 -16.30 -0.20 -9.85
C ILE A 99 -15.86 -1.52 -9.23
N LYS A 100 -15.07 -2.30 -9.96
CA LYS A 100 -14.65 -3.63 -9.52
C LYS A 100 -13.16 -3.77 -9.22
N ARG A 101 -12.28 -3.02 -9.87
CA ARG A 101 -10.82 -3.21 -9.75
C ARG A 101 -10.23 -2.51 -8.53
N LEU A 102 -9.71 -3.28 -7.59
CA LEU A 102 -9.03 -2.83 -6.37
C LEU A 102 -7.62 -3.41 -6.29
N ALA A 103 -6.60 -2.56 -6.11
CA ALA A 103 -5.29 -3.02 -5.68
C ALA A 103 -4.92 -2.32 -4.36
N CYS A 104 -4.53 -3.08 -3.35
CA CYS A 104 -4.23 -2.53 -2.02
C CYS A 104 -2.93 -3.09 -1.43
N VAL A 105 -2.22 -2.23 -0.70
CA VAL A 105 -0.99 -2.59 0.01
C VAL A 105 -1.30 -3.27 1.34
N SER A 106 -0.58 -4.37 1.60
CA SER A 106 -0.49 -5.01 2.89
C SER A 106 0.98 -5.17 3.31
N SER A 107 1.41 -6.31 3.79
CA SER A 107 2.78 -6.60 4.21
C SER A 107 3.12 -8.07 3.99
N SER A 108 4.38 -8.37 3.66
CA SER A 108 4.89 -9.75 3.60
C SER A 108 4.77 -10.50 4.94
N VAL A 109 4.61 -9.79 6.05
CA VAL A 109 4.31 -10.39 7.37
C VAL A 109 2.98 -11.14 7.38
N MET A 110 2.07 -10.84 6.43
CA MET A 110 0.79 -11.54 6.27
C MET A 110 0.89 -12.83 5.45
N SER A 111 2.05 -13.11 4.84
CA SER A 111 2.25 -14.34 4.08
C SER A 111 2.13 -15.56 4.99
N PRO A 112 1.42 -16.63 4.55
CA PRO A 112 1.42 -17.90 5.26
C PRO A 112 2.80 -18.61 5.21
N TYR A 113 3.70 -18.14 4.36
CA TYR A 113 5.05 -18.66 4.18
C TYR A 113 6.07 -17.62 4.68
N PRO A 114 6.39 -17.59 6.00
CA PRO A 114 7.37 -16.65 6.52
C PRO A 114 8.76 -17.03 5.99
N GLU A 115 9.36 -16.10 5.26
CA GLU A 115 10.76 -16.25 4.83
C GLU A 115 11.71 -16.04 6.01
N PRO A 116 12.77 -16.84 6.09
CA PRO A 116 13.90 -16.50 6.95
C PRO A 116 14.55 -15.22 6.42
N LEU A 117 14.32 -14.10 7.09
CA LEU A 117 14.81 -12.78 6.68
C LEU A 117 16.31 -12.56 6.97
N GLY A 118 17.03 -13.65 7.37
CA GLY A 118 18.47 -13.77 7.43
C GLY A 118 19.13 -13.30 8.71
N GLY A 119 19.77 -14.25 9.32
CA GLY A 119 20.57 -14.12 10.53
C GLY A 119 19.77 -14.37 11.80
N PHE A 120 20.28 -15.28 12.61
CA PHE A 120 19.68 -15.75 13.86
C PHE A 120 19.18 -14.62 14.78
N ILE A 121 19.93 -13.52 14.86
CA ILE A 121 19.61 -12.37 15.72
C ILE A 121 18.40 -11.60 15.16
N PHE A 122 18.35 -11.40 13.86
CA PHE A 122 17.24 -10.70 13.22
C PHE A 122 15.94 -11.51 13.32
N GLU A 123 15.99 -12.79 13.02
CA GLU A 123 14.83 -13.68 12.98
C GLU A 123 14.28 -14.03 14.36
N LYS A 124 15.17 -14.29 15.33
CA LYS A 124 14.74 -14.72 16.66
C LYS A 124 14.51 -13.60 17.67
N ILE A 125 15.08 -12.42 17.43
CA ILE A 125 15.02 -11.32 18.39
C ILE A 125 14.34 -10.08 17.81
N MET A 126 14.83 -9.55 16.68
CA MET A 126 14.32 -8.28 16.16
C MET A 126 12.95 -8.41 15.49
N GLN A 127 12.76 -9.40 14.62
CA GLN A 127 11.49 -9.59 13.90
C GLN A 127 10.32 -9.87 14.85
N PRO A 128 10.38 -10.83 15.80
CA PRO A 128 9.32 -11.04 16.78
C PRO A 128 9.06 -9.79 17.63
N TYR A 129 10.11 -9.06 18.03
CA TYR A 129 9.94 -7.83 18.80
C TYR A 129 9.22 -6.73 18.02
N VAL A 130 9.63 -6.49 16.78
CA VAL A 130 8.97 -5.49 15.90
C VAL A 130 7.53 -5.89 15.60
N VAL A 131 7.32 -7.14 15.21
CA VAL A 131 5.99 -7.64 14.84
C VAL A 131 5.06 -7.74 16.07
N SER A 132 5.56 -8.29 17.20
CA SER A 132 4.69 -8.58 18.36
C SER A 132 4.51 -7.42 19.33
N LYS A 133 5.47 -6.50 19.43
CA LYS A 133 5.38 -5.38 20.41
C LYS A 133 5.17 -4.01 19.78
N LEU A 134 5.83 -3.69 18.66
CA LEU A 134 5.74 -2.37 18.04
C LEU A 134 4.69 -2.32 16.94
N GLY A 135 4.58 -3.36 16.12
CA GLY A 135 3.72 -3.41 14.96
C GLY A 135 2.40 -4.17 15.18
N ARG A 136 2.17 -4.76 16.35
CA ARG A 136 1.05 -5.65 16.61
C ARG A 136 -0.29 -5.05 16.15
N THR A 137 -0.58 -3.84 16.61
CA THR A 137 -1.87 -3.18 16.31
C THR A 137 -2.03 -2.90 14.82
N VAL A 138 -0.95 -2.55 14.14
CA VAL A 138 -0.91 -2.30 12.68
C VAL A 138 -1.13 -3.61 11.92
N TYR A 139 -0.39 -4.66 12.27
CA TYR A 139 -0.50 -5.96 11.59
C TYR A 139 -1.81 -6.67 11.88
N ASP A 140 -2.38 -6.51 13.08
CA ASP A 140 -3.72 -7.03 13.38
C ASP A 140 -4.80 -6.33 12.55
N ASP A 141 -4.66 -5.03 12.29
CA ASP A 141 -5.56 -4.28 11.42
C ASP A 141 -5.39 -4.66 9.94
N MET A 142 -4.15 -4.84 9.48
CA MET A 142 -3.87 -5.35 8.12
C MET A 142 -4.47 -6.74 7.90
N ARG A 143 -4.44 -7.62 8.91
CA ARG A 143 -5.07 -8.94 8.84
C ARG A 143 -6.59 -8.84 8.67
N ARG A 144 -7.23 -7.92 9.42
CA ARG A 144 -8.67 -7.64 9.25
C ARG A 144 -8.96 -7.09 7.86
N MET A 145 -8.16 -6.14 7.39
CA MET A 145 -8.28 -5.59 6.03
C MET A 145 -8.20 -6.69 4.97
N GLU A 146 -7.19 -7.57 5.03
CA GLU A 146 -7.04 -8.65 4.05
C GLU A 146 -8.24 -9.62 4.07
N ALA A 147 -8.76 -9.95 5.26
CA ALA A 147 -9.95 -10.79 5.39
C ALA A 147 -11.19 -10.14 4.76
N ILE A 148 -11.38 -8.82 4.95
CA ILE A 148 -12.49 -8.06 4.36
C ILE A 148 -12.34 -8.00 2.83
N VAL A 149 -11.16 -7.68 2.33
CA VAL A 149 -10.88 -7.60 0.88
C VAL A 149 -11.08 -8.96 0.21
N SER A 150 -10.50 -10.02 0.77
CA SER A 150 -10.58 -11.37 0.20
C SER A 150 -12.00 -11.95 0.24
N GLY A 151 -12.83 -11.52 1.21
CA GLY A 151 -14.24 -11.89 1.29
C GLY A 151 -15.17 -11.09 0.36
N SER A 152 -14.67 -10.05 -0.33
CA SER A 152 -15.47 -9.24 -1.25
C SER A 152 -15.61 -9.90 -2.63
N ASP A 153 -16.60 -9.44 -3.40
CA ASP A 153 -16.83 -9.87 -4.79
C ASP A 153 -16.03 -9.04 -5.81
N LEU A 154 -15.18 -8.11 -5.35
CA LEU A 154 -14.36 -7.25 -6.20
C LEU A 154 -13.29 -8.05 -6.97
N ALA A 155 -12.79 -7.46 -8.04
CA ALA A 155 -11.57 -7.88 -8.74
C ALA A 155 -10.34 -7.32 -7.99
N TRP A 156 -10.06 -7.85 -6.80
CA TRP A 156 -9.03 -7.34 -5.91
C TRP A 156 -7.65 -7.97 -6.15
N THR A 157 -6.60 -7.21 -5.85
CA THR A 157 -5.22 -7.71 -5.66
C THR A 157 -4.64 -7.12 -4.38
N ILE A 158 -4.17 -7.97 -3.47
CA ILE A 158 -3.44 -7.57 -2.26
C ILE A 158 -1.95 -7.66 -2.56
N VAL A 159 -1.24 -6.53 -2.47
CA VAL A 159 0.21 -6.47 -2.71
C VAL A 159 0.95 -6.46 -1.37
N ARG A 160 1.77 -7.48 -1.14
CA ARG A 160 2.55 -7.69 0.09
C ARG A 160 4.02 -7.38 -0.15
N PRO A 161 4.48 -6.12 0.04
CA PRO A 161 5.90 -5.79 -0.03
C PRO A 161 6.67 -6.35 1.16
N SER A 162 7.95 -6.62 0.93
CA SER A 162 8.94 -6.88 1.97
C SER A 162 9.46 -5.56 2.59
N GLY A 163 10.61 -5.55 3.27
CA GLY A 163 11.18 -4.35 3.87
C GLY A 163 11.36 -3.22 2.85
N LEU A 164 10.69 -2.08 3.07
CA LEU A 164 10.66 -0.98 2.11
C LEU A 164 11.91 -0.10 2.18
N PHE A 165 12.46 0.26 1.01
CA PHE A 165 13.57 1.20 0.87
C PHE A 165 13.35 2.16 -0.32
N GLU A 166 14.15 3.25 -0.37
CA GLU A 166 14.08 4.24 -1.45
C GLU A 166 15.04 3.84 -2.59
N ALA A 167 14.55 3.90 -3.83
CA ALA A 167 15.33 3.73 -5.05
C ALA A 167 14.98 4.84 -6.06
N PRO A 168 15.91 5.21 -6.95
CA PRO A 168 15.72 6.36 -7.85
C PRO A 168 14.79 6.07 -9.04
N ALA A 169 14.63 4.81 -9.42
CA ALA A 169 13.84 4.40 -10.57
C ALA A 169 13.24 3.00 -10.37
N VAL A 170 12.21 2.68 -11.13
CA VAL A 170 11.63 1.34 -11.21
C VAL A 170 12.68 0.36 -11.71
N SER A 171 12.79 -0.78 -11.04
CA SER A 171 13.74 -1.85 -11.37
C SER A 171 13.05 -3.04 -12.03
N ALA A 172 13.82 -4.06 -12.40
CA ALA A 172 13.28 -5.36 -12.77
C ALA A 172 12.87 -6.15 -11.52
N TYR A 173 11.82 -5.67 -10.82
CA TYR A 173 11.32 -6.30 -9.63
C TYR A 173 10.59 -7.62 -9.91
N GLY A 174 10.56 -8.50 -8.92
CA GLY A 174 9.84 -9.77 -9.00
C GLY A 174 8.46 -9.68 -8.37
N VAL A 175 7.51 -10.42 -8.95
CA VAL A 175 6.16 -10.63 -8.41
C VAL A 175 5.87 -12.12 -8.38
N ALA A 176 5.31 -12.62 -7.30
CA ALA A 176 4.88 -14.01 -7.16
C ALA A 176 3.60 -14.11 -6.31
N ILE A 177 2.80 -15.15 -6.54
CA ILE A 177 1.64 -15.44 -5.69
C ILE A 177 2.17 -15.81 -4.29
N ASP A 178 1.57 -15.21 -3.28
CA ASP A 178 1.81 -15.43 -1.86
C ASP A 178 3.23 -15.15 -1.37
N HIS A 179 4.27 -15.56 -2.08
CA HIS A 179 5.63 -15.57 -1.56
C HIS A 179 6.70 -15.33 -2.62
N ILE A 180 7.75 -14.58 -2.26
CA ILE A 180 8.94 -14.33 -3.08
C ILE A 180 10.18 -14.24 -2.19
N GLY A 181 11.23 -15.01 -2.52
CA GLY A 181 12.45 -15.21 -1.71
C GLY A 181 13.39 -13.99 -1.61
N HIS A 182 12.86 -12.77 -1.47
CA HIS A 182 13.65 -11.55 -1.37
C HIS A 182 13.15 -10.65 -0.22
N ARG A 183 14.11 -9.99 0.46
CA ARG A 183 13.92 -9.29 1.73
C ARG A 183 13.46 -7.84 1.60
N PHE A 184 13.67 -7.23 0.46
CA PHE A 184 13.50 -5.79 0.28
C PHE A 184 12.70 -5.46 -0.96
N THR A 185 11.89 -4.41 -0.86
CA THR A 185 11.10 -3.85 -1.96
C THR A 185 11.38 -2.36 -2.06
N ALA A 186 11.82 -1.90 -3.21
CA ALA A 186 11.90 -0.47 -3.46
C ALA A 186 10.48 0.14 -3.47
N ARG A 187 10.29 1.30 -2.85
CA ARG A 187 8.96 1.94 -2.81
C ARG A 187 8.43 2.28 -4.20
N ILE A 188 9.33 2.61 -5.12
CA ILE A 188 8.95 2.89 -6.50
C ILE A 188 8.53 1.62 -7.24
N ASP A 189 9.14 0.47 -6.94
CA ASP A 189 8.73 -0.83 -7.49
C ASP A 189 7.37 -1.26 -6.94
N LEU A 190 7.11 -1.00 -5.65
CA LEU A 190 5.79 -1.21 -5.05
C LEU A 190 4.73 -0.31 -5.71
N ALA A 191 5.06 0.95 -5.95
CA ALA A 191 4.16 1.89 -6.59
C ALA A 191 3.82 1.47 -8.03
N ASP A 192 4.83 1.08 -8.81
CA ASP A 192 4.65 0.55 -10.16
C ASP A 192 3.85 -0.76 -10.14
N CYS A 193 4.17 -1.68 -9.23
CA CYS A 193 3.42 -2.92 -9.08
C CYS A 193 1.93 -2.67 -8.84
N LEU A 194 1.58 -1.74 -7.94
CA LEU A 194 0.18 -1.36 -7.70
C LEU A 194 -0.49 -0.81 -8.96
N LEU A 195 0.21 0.06 -9.69
CA LEU A 195 -0.29 0.60 -10.96
C LEU A 195 -0.51 -0.52 -12.00
N ARG A 196 0.46 -1.40 -12.18
CA ARG A 196 0.32 -2.57 -13.09
C ARG A 196 -0.87 -3.45 -12.70
N GLN A 197 -1.10 -3.67 -11.40
CA GLN A 197 -2.26 -4.44 -10.96
C GLN A 197 -3.58 -3.73 -11.25
N ALA A 198 -3.65 -2.40 -11.20
CA ALA A 198 -4.86 -1.66 -11.60
C ALA A 198 -5.16 -1.77 -13.10
N LEU A 199 -4.13 -1.92 -13.91
CA LEU A 199 -4.19 -1.92 -15.38
C LEU A 199 -4.31 -3.33 -16.00
N SER A 200 -4.25 -4.39 -15.18
CA SER A 200 -4.28 -5.78 -15.69
C SER A 200 -5.11 -6.69 -14.79
N ASP A 201 -5.57 -7.82 -15.35
CA ASP A 201 -6.35 -8.84 -14.67
C ASP A 201 -5.51 -10.08 -14.29
N THR A 202 -4.19 -10.00 -14.38
CA THR A 202 -3.31 -11.18 -14.21
C THR A 202 -3.31 -11.76 -12.80
N CYS A 203 -3.53 -10.93 -11.77
CA CYS A 203 -3.52 -11.34 -10.35
C CYS A 203 -4.83 -10.99 -9.65
N VAL A 204 -5.95 -11.09 -10.36
CA VAL A 204 -7.28 -10.86 -9.76
C VAL A 204 -7.56 -11.93 -8.71
N ARG A 205 -8.13 -11.49 -7.57
CA ARG A 205 -8.43 -12.30 -6.39
C ARG A 205 -7.22 -13.05 -5.84
N SER A 206 -6.07 -12.39 -5.88
CA SER A 206 -4.79 -12.95 -5.42
C SER A 206 -4.08 -12.01 -4.46
N ALA A 207 -3.40 -12.60 -3.47
CA ALA A 207 -2.38 -11.92 -2.69
C ALA A 207 -1.02 -12.19 -3.34
N ILE A 208 -0.29 -11.14 -3.68
CA ILE A 208 1.00 -11.24 -4.35
C ILE A 208 2.11 -10.64 -3.49
N ALA A 209 3.25 -11.30 -3.48
CA ALA A 209 4.48 -10.75 -2.95
C ALA A 209 5.20 -9.94 -4.04
N VAL A 210 5.78 -8.80 -3.66
CA VAL A 210 6.61 -7.97 -4.54
C VAL A 210 7.96 -7.72 -3.87
N ALA A 211 9.05 -7.87 -4.62
CA ALA A 211 10.39 -7.63 -4.10
C ALA A 211 11.38 -7.18 -5.18
N THR A 212 12.40 -6.44 -4.77
CA THR A 212 13.49 -5.94 -5.62
C THR A 212 14.69 -6.90 -5.51
N PRO A 213 14.97 -7.73 -6.54
CA PRO A 213 16.09 -8.68 -6.51
C PRO A 213 17.44 -7.96 -6.35
N GLY A 214 18.36 -8.59 -5.62
CA GLY A 214 19.72 -8.07 -5.44
C GLY A 214 19.84 -6.83 -4.57
N ALA A 215 18.75 -6.27 -4.07
CA ALA A 215 18.77 -5.10 -3.19
C ALA A 215 19.48 -5.40 -1.88
N LYS A 216 20.45 -4.57 -1.52
CA LYS A 216 21.18 -4.58 -0.25
C LYS A 216 21.16 -3.19 0.38
N PRO A 217 19.97 -2.68 0.78
CA PRO A 217 19.91 -1.37 1.39
C PRO A 217 20.68 -1.35 2.71
N SER A 218 21.30 -0.20 3.02
CA SER A 218 21.98 -0.03 4.30
C SER A 218 20.98 -0.12 5.46
N MET A 219 21.15 -1.10 6.34
CA MET A 219 20.31 -1.30 7.52
C MET A 219 20.26 -0.04 8.42
N LEU A 220 21.35 0.71 8.50
CA LEU A 220 21.40 1.98 9.22
C LEU A 220 20.48 3.03 8.60
N LYS A 221 20.40 3.12 7.25
CA LYS A 221 19.48 4.02 6.57
C LYS A 221 18.01 3.62 6.81
N LEU A 222 17.69 2.33 6.80
CA LEU A 222 16.34 1.84 7.05
C LEU A 222 15.86 2.18 8.47
N ILE A 223 16.69 1.91 9.47
CA ILE A 223 16.38 2.21 10.89
C ILE A 223 16.26 3.73 11.08
N TRP A 224 17.11 4.52 10.44
CA TRP A 224 17.11 5.98 10.54
C TRP A 224 15.85 6.57 9.88
N GLN A 225 15.44 6.10 8.72
CA GLN A 225 14.25 6.57 7.99
C GLN A 225 12.95 6.22 8.73
N GLU A 226 12.85 5.05 9.34
CA GLU A 226 11.70 4.68 10.15
C GLU A 226 11.73 5.31 11.56
N GLY A 227 12.91 5.56 12.13
CA GLY A 227 13.08 6.17 13.45
C GLY A 227 12.83 7.68 13.51
N ILE A 228 13.18 8.42 12.46
CA ILE A 228 13.03 9.90 12.40
C ILE A 228 11.59 10.33 12.14
N ARG A 229 10.73 9.48 11.59
CA ARG A 229 9.29 9.74 11.46
C ARG A 229 8.53 9.93 12.77
N LYS A 230 9.21 9.97 13.91
CA LYS A 230 8.64 10.18 15.26
C LYS A 230 8.54 11.64 15.69
N LYS A 231 8.49 12.63 14.78
CA LYS A 231 8.06 13.97 15.18
C LYS A 231 6.88 14.43 14.32
N PRO A 232 5.80 14.87 15.00
CA PRO A 232 4.56 15.36 14.37
C PRO A 232 4.79 16.61 13.55
#